data_591b069440b2bb0839f856e85228a3cf
#
_entry.id   591b069440b2bb0839f856e85228a3cf
#
_cell.length_a   1.000
_cell.length_b   1.000
_cell.length_c   1.000
_cell.angle_alpha   90.00
_cell.angle_beta   90.00
_cell.angle_gamma   90.00
#
_symmetry.space_group_name_H-M   'P 1'
#
loop_
_entity.id
_entity.type
_entity.pdbx_description
1 polymer ?
#
loop_
_entity_poly.entity_id
_entity_poly.type
_entity_poly.pdbx_seq_one_letter_code
_entity_poly.pdbx_strand_id
1 'polypeptide(L)'
;MKKQRISDAVIHRLPRYYRYLDDLYNKGVVRISSNSLGSKMDITASQIRQDLSCFGEFGQQGYGYNVAELRAEIGHILGIDNGNRLIIIGAGHLGHALLQNFDFEKVGFHVDTAFDVSPELIGTTINGVNIRPMEELEAYVAENRPNVAVLTVPQHVAQPLASRLIELGIRGFWNFTNVELSTQEPGVFFEDVHFVDTLLTLSYRITRS
;
A
#
# COMPACT_ATOMS: atom_id res chain seq x y z
N MET A 1 -10.59 24.05 -14.63
CA MET A 1 -9.34 23.37 -15.02
C MET A 1 -9.62 21.88 -15.08
N LYS A 2 -9.41 21.20 -16.23
CA LYS A 2 -9.50 19.74 -16.30
C LYS A 2 -8.38 19.16 -15.43
N LYS A 3 -8.72 18.44 -14.34
CA LYS A 3 -7.72 17.63 -13.61
C LYS A 3 -7.10 16.68 -14.63
N GLN A 4 -5.82 16.87 -14.93
CA GLN A 4 -5.08 15.98 -15.82
C GLN A 4 -5.11 14.60 -15.15
N ARG A 5 -5.65 13.59 -15.84
CA ARG A 5 -5.71 12.23 -15.30
C ARG A 5 -4.30 11.69 -15.19
N ILE A 6 -3.82 11.53 -13.97
CA ILE A 6 -2.50 10.95 -13.69
C ILE A 6 -2.55 9.49 -14.13
N SER A 7 -1.53 9.03 -14.86
CA SER A 7 -1.50 7.64 -15.32
C SER A 7 -1.15 6.68 -14.17
N ASP A 8 -1.71 5.47 -14.20
CA ASP A 8 -1.46 4.43 -13.21
C ASP A 8 0.04 4.12 -13.09
N ALA A 9 0.78 4.16 -14.21
CA ALA A 9 2.22 3.99 -14.20
C ALA A 9 2.98 5.05 -13.36
N VAL A 10 2.49 6.27 -13.29
CA VAL A 10 3.05 7.31 -12.41
C VAL A 10 2.70 7.00 -10.96
N ILE A 11 1.42 6.65 -10.69
CA ILE A 11 0.93 6.32 -9.34
C ILE A 11 1.75 5.16 -8.75
N HIS A 12 2.00 4.08 -9.52
CA HIS A 12 2.79 2.93 -9.07
C HIS A 12 4.29 3.25 -8.84
N ARG A 13 4.82 4.37 -9.39
CA ARG A 13 6.20 4.80 -9.09
C ARG A 13 6.31 5.65 -7.83
N LEU A 14 5.25 6.35 -7.41
CA LEU A 14 5.30 7.24 -6.24
C LEU A 14 5.76 6.54 -4.94
N PRO A 15 5.30 5.33 -4.60
CA PRO A 15 5.79 4.62 -3.42
C PRO A 15 7.30 4.36 -3.46
N ARG A 16 7.87 4.12 -4.66
CA ARG A 16 9.32 3.95 -4.82
C ARG A 16 10.06 5.26 -4.59
N TYR A 17 9.52 6.40 -5.07
CA TYR A 17 10.09 7.73 -4.78
C TYR A 17 10.05 7.99 -3.27
N TYR A 18 8.90 7.80 -2.63
CA TYR A 18 8.75 8.02 -1.19
C TYR A 18 9.75 7.22 -0.38
N ARG A 19 9.83 5.90 -0.60
CA ARG A 19 10.74 5.01 0.12
C ARG A 19 12.21 5.43 -0.03
N TYR A 20 12.60 5.84 -1.23
CA TYR A 20 13.98 6.26 -1.49
C TYR A 20 14.29 7.63 -0.83
N LEU A 21 13.35 8.55 -0.89
CA LEU A 21 13.48 9.86 -0.22
C LEU A 21 13.47 9.72 1.31
N ASP A 22 12.65 8.81 1.84
CA ASP A 22 12.65 8.47 3.28
C ASP A 22 14.02 7.96 3.74
N ASP A 23 14.64 7.07 2.96
CA ASP A 23 15.99 6.56 3.22
C ASP A 23 17.06 7.67 3.18
N LEU A 24 16.96 8.60 2.23
CA LEU A 24 17.84 9.76 2.15
C LEU A 24 17.63 10.73 3.31
N TYR A 25 16.39 10.99 3.67
CA TYR A 25 16.03 11.86 4.79
C TYR A 25 16.61 11.33 6.10
N ASN A 26 16.47 10.04 6.36
CA ASN A 26 17.00 9.37 7.55
C ASN A 26 18.55 9.38 7.59
N LYS A 27 19.21 9.47 6.42
CA LYS A 27 20.67 9.64 6.29
C LYS A 27 21.14 11.11 6.37
N GLY A 28 20.23 12.06 6.59
CA GLY A 28 20.53 13.48 6.68
C GLY A 28 20.87 14.16 5.35
N VAL A 29 20.51 13.55 4.21
CA VAL A 29 20.74 14.15 2.89
C VAL A 29 19.75 15.28 2.67
N VAL A 30 20.26 16.51 2.47
CA VAL A 30 19.42 17.70 2.32
C VAL A 30 18.89 17.87 0.89
N ARG A 31 19.72 17.56 -0.11
CA ARG A 31 19.37 17.79 -1.52
C ARG A 31 19.75 16.61 -2.42
N ILE A 32 18.96 16.41 -3.47
CA ILE A 32 19.22 15.40 -4.49
C ILE A 32 18.86 15.91 -5.89
N SER A 33 19.68 15.57 -6.89
CA SER A 33 19.37 15.86 -8.29
C SER A 33 18.44 14.79 -8.90
N SER A 34 17.72 15.16 -9.97
CA SER A 34 16.96 14.16 -10.76
C SER A 34 17.84 13.07 -11.35
N ASN A 35 19.10 13.38 -11.69
CA ASN A 35 20.04 12.38 -12.19
C ASN A 35 20.42 11.37 -11.09
N SER A 36 20.76 11.85 -9.89
CA SER A 36 21.11 10.98 -8.75
C SER A 36 19.92 10.14 -8.29
N LEU A 37 18.72 10.72 -8.29
CA LEU A 37 17.49 10.00 -7.97
C LEU A 37 17.19 8.92 -9.04
N GLY A 38 17.36 9.26 -10.32
CA GLY A 38 17.15 8.34 -11.45
C GLY A 38 18.09 7.17 -11.47
N SER A 39 19.39 7.41 -11.25
CA SER A 39 20.40 6.33 -11.23
C SER A 39 20.15 5.28 -10.16
N LYS A 40 19.54 5.67 -9.03
CA LYS A 40 19.19 4.76 -7.93
C LYS A 40 17.90 3.97 -8.19
N MET A 41 17.02 4.50 -9.03
CA MET A 41 15.73 3.91 -9.31
C MET A 41 15.68 3.21 -10.69
N ASP A 42 16.77 3.26 -11.44
CA ASP A 42 16.87 2.76 -12.82
C ASP A 42 15.83 3.39 -13.75
N ILE A 43 15.68 4.70 -13.63
CA ILE A 43 14.83 5.53 -14.51
C ILE A 43 15.55 6.82 -14.89
N THR A 44 15.15 7.41 -16.01
CA THR A 44 15.81 8.64 -16.50
C THR A 44 15.43 9.86 -15.66
N ALA A 45 16.35 10.83 -15.57
CA ALA A 45 16.07 12.12 -14.93
C ALA A 45 14.91 12.86 -15.61
N SER A 46 14.69 12.65 -16.91
CA SER A 46 13.56 13.22 -17.64
C SER A 46 12.24 12.63 -17.16
N GLN A 47 12.20 11.30 -16.95
CA GLN A 47 11.02 10.61 -16.43
C GLN A 47 10.66 11.10 -15.02
N ILE A 48 11.66 11.27 -14.14
CA ILE A 48 11.43 11.82 -12.79
C ILE A 48 10.81 13.21 -12.85
N ARG A 49 11.37 14.10 -13.67
CA ARG A 49 10.81 15.45 -13.82
C ARG A 49 9.38 15.43 -14.36
N GLN A 50 9.12 14.55 -15.33
CA GLN A 50 7.78 14.39 -15.90
C GLN A 50 6.79 13.83 -14.89
N ASP A 51 7.16 12.80 -14.12
CA ASP A 51 6.30 12.22 -13.09
C ASP A 51 5.95 13.24 -12.02
N LEU A 52 6.96 13.92 -11.49
CA LEU A 52 6.76 14.92 -10.44
C LEU A 52 5.95 16.13 -10.92
N SER A 53 6.11 16.55 -12.18
CA SER A 53 5.33 17.66 -12.76
C SER A 53 3.82 17.42 -12.80
N CYS A 54 3.36 16.16 -12.70
CA CYS A 54 1.95 15.83 -12.59
C CYS A 54 1.31 16.34 -11.28
N PHE A 55 2.12 16.62 -10.25
CA PHE A 55 1.67 16.97 -8.91
C PHE A 55 2.02 18.40 -8.49
N GLY A 56 2.83 19.09 -9.28
CA GLY A 56 3.25 20.47 -9.01
C GLY A 56 4.66 20.77 -9.49
N GLU A 57 5.14 21.95 -9.16
CA GLU A 57 6.52 22.37 -9.44
C GLU A 57 7.41 22.04 -8.26
N PHE A 58 8.27 21.03 -8.42
CA PHE A 58 9.23 20.62 -7.39
C PHE A 58 10.65 21.02 -7.78
N GLY A 59 11.35 21.67 -6.85
CA GLY A 59 12.75 22.04 -7.01
C GLY A 59 12.98 23.29 -7.84
N GLN A 60 14.22 23.73 -7.84
CA GLN A 60 14.69 24.84 -8.68
C GLN A 60 15.69 24.33 -9.71
N GLN A 61 15.63 24.87 -10.91
CA GLN A 61 16.55 24.50 -11.98
C GLN A 61 18.01 24.72 -11.53
N GLY A 62 18.83 23.68 -11.63
CA GLY A 62 20.23 23.69 -11.20
C GLY A 62 20.49 23.34 -9.73
N TYR A 63 19.50 23.42 -8.86
CA TYR A 63 19.66 23.14 -7.41
C TYR A 63 19.14 21.76 -6.96
N GLY A 64 18.41 21.05 -7.82
CA GLY A 64 17.77 19.78 -7.49
C GLY A 64 16.60 19.93 -6.50
N TYR A 65 16.23 18.83 -5.89
CA TYR A 65 15.10 18.75 -4.96
C TYR A 65 15.58 18.82 -3.50
N ASN A 66 14.85 19.53 -2.67
CA ASN A 66 14.96 19.39 -1.22
C ASN A 66 14.35 18.04 -0.82
N VAL A 67 15.11 17.19 -0.14
CA VAL A 67 14.70 15.82 0.19
C VAL A 67 13.53 15.82 1.19
N ALA A 68 13.57 16.65 2.23
CA ALA A 68 12.53 16.72 3.23
C ALA A 68 11.20 17.23 2.64
N GLU A 69 11.25 18.30 1.86
CA GLU A 69 10.06 18.87 1.20
C GLU A 69 9.45 17.91 0.19
N LEU A 70 10.26 17.32 -0.71
CA LEU A 70 9.76 16.41 -1.72
C LEU A 70 9.20 15.12 -1.09
N ARG A 71 9.85 14.60 -0.03
CA ARG A 71 9.34 13.46 0.72
C ARG A 71 7.97 13.76 1.34
N ALA A 72 7.81 14.91 1.99
CA ALA A 72 6.56 15.32 2.62
C ALA A 72 5.43 15.45 1.58
N GLU A 73 5.69 16.10 0.46
CA GLU A 73 4.72 16.28 -0.62
C GLU A 73 4.29 14.94 -1.25
N ILE A 74 5.23 14.05 -1.53
CA ILE A 74 4.89 12.70 -2.04
C ILE A 74 4.13 11.91 -0.99
N GLY A 75 4.49 12.00 0.29
CA GLY A 75 3.75 11.39 1.39
C GLY A 75 2.30 11.88 1.45
N HIS A 76 2.08 13.18 1.32
CA HIS A 76 0.75 13.79 1.25
C HIS A 76 -0.06 13.28 0.03
N ILE A 77 0.58 13.23 -1.14
CA ILE A 77 -0.05 12.69 -2.38
C ILE A 77 -0.45 11.21 -2.20
N LEU A 78 0.38 10.42 -1.54
CA LEU A 78 0.11 9.01 -1.23
C LEU A 78 -0.92 8.82 -0.12
N GLY A 79 -1.31 9.90 0.58
CA GLY A 79 -2.30 9.84 1.65
C GLY A 79 -1.77 9.25 2.96
N ILE A 80 -0.45 9.32 3.20
CA ILE A 80 0.16 8.83 4.45
C ILE A 80 -0.40 9.56 5.67
N ASP A 81 -0.77 10.84 5.50
CA ASP A 81 -1.32 11.68 6.56
C ASP A 81 -2.84 11.51 6.76
N ASN A 82 -3.50 10.67 5.96
CA ASN A 82 -4.97 10.53 6.00
C ASN A 82 -5.47 9.69 7.17
N GLY A 83 -4.60 8.98 7.88
CA GLY A 83 -4.99 8.12 9.01
C GLY A 83 -5.93 7.00 8.57
N ASN A 84 -5.58 6.30 7.50
CA ASN A 84 -6.39 5.19 6.99
C ASN A 84 -6.50 4.07 8.03
N ARG A 85 -7.72 3.63 8.30
CA ARG A 85 -8.00 2.53 9.22
C ARG A 85 -8.18 1.24 8.46
N LEU A 86 -7.49 0.20 8.85
CA LEU A 86 -7.57 -1.10 8.20
C LEU A 86 -7.89 -2.23 9.17
N ILE A 87 -8.52 -3.26 8.63
CA ILE A 87 -8.71 -4.55 9.27
C ILE A 87 -7.99 -5.64 8.47
N ILE A 88 -7.52 -6.68 9.16
CA ILE A 88 -6.92 -7.84 8.51
C ILE A 88 -7.90 -9.02 8.60
N ILE A 89 -8.20 -9.65 7.46
CA ILE A 89 -9.04 -10.83 7.42
C ILE A 89 -8.18 -12.05 7.09
N GLY A 90 -8.09 -12.95 8.08
CA GLY A 90 -7.17 -14.08 8.11
C GLY A 90 -5.92 -13.76 8.93
N ALA A 91 -5.81 -14.33 10.12
CA ALA A 91 -4.64 -14.19 11.00
C ALA A 91 -3.72 -15.43 10.98
N GLY A 92 -3.86 -16.27 9.94
CA GLY A 92 -2.98 -17.41 9.68
C GLY A 92 -1.53 -16.98 9.41
N HIS A 93 -0.69 -17.86 8.82
CA HIS A 93 0.75 -17.60 8.68
C HIS A 93 1.09 -16.24 8.05
N LEU A 94 0.41 -15.86 6.95
CA LEU A 94 0.70 -14.60 6.27
C LEU A 94 0.15 -13.39 7.04
N GLY A 95 -1.10 -13.45 7.50
CA GLY A 95 -1.69 -12.38 8.31
C GLY A 95 -0.90 -12.15 9.59
N HIS A 96 -0.48 -13.24 10.26
CA HIS A 96 0.41 -13.18 11.42
C HIS A 96 1.74 -12.49 11.09
N ALA A 97 2.38 -12.89 9.99
CA ALA A 97 3.66 -12.30 9.57
C ALA A 97 3.54 -10.80 9.25
N LEU A 98 2.44 -10.38 8.62
CA LEU A 98 2.16 -8.97 8.37
C LEU A 98 1.98 -8.19 9.69
N LEU A 99 1.14 -8.69 10.61
CA LEU A 99 0.94 -8.08 11.93
C LEU A 99 2.22 -7.97 12.74
N GLN A 100 3.07 -8.98 12.68
CA GLN A 100 4.30 -9.05 13.47
C GLN A 100 5.42 -8.16 12.94
N ASN A 101 5.55 -8.02 11.60
CA ASN A 101 6.76 -7.49 10.98
C ASN A 101 6.55 -6.25 10.13
N PHE A 102 5.31 -5.88 9.79
CA PHE A 102 5.05 -4.73 8.97
C PHE A 102 4.65 -3.53 9.83
N ASP A 103 5.34 -2.40 9.63
CA ASP A 103 5.05 -1.14 10.32
C ASP A 103 4.00 -0.35 9.50
N PHE A 104 2.73 -0.64 9.77
CA PHE A 104 1.60 0.00 9.10
C PHE A 104 1.49 1.49 9.42
N GLU A 105 1.79 1.89 10.65
CA GLU A 105 1.75 3.30 11.08
C GLU A 105 2.74 4.16 10.29
N LYS A 106 3.92 3.63 9.99
CA LYS A 106 4.93 4.33 9.21
C LYS A 106 4.45 4.71 7.80
N VAL A 107 3.49 3.97 7.26
CA VAL A 107 2.92 4.21 5.92
C VAL A 107 1.50 4.77 5.96
N GLY A 108 1.06 5.27 7.11
CA GLY A 108 -0.20 5.99 7.27
C GLY A 108 -1.44 5.12 7.44
N PHE A 109 -1.26 3.86 7.87
CA PHE A 109 -2.35 2.95 8.16
C PHE A 109 -2.37 2.55 9.62
N HIS A 110 -3.52 2.65 10.26
CA HIS A 110 -3.78 2.13 11.59
C HIS A 110 -4.47 0.77 11.51
N VAL A 111 -3.88 -0.27 12.11
CA VAL A 111 -4.51 -1.59 12.16
C VAL A 111 -5.46 -1.65 13.34
N ASP A 112 -6.75 -1.64 13.08
CA ASP A 112 -7.77 -1.65 14.13
C ASP A 112 -7.85 -3.00 14.83
N THR A 113 -7.96 -4.08 14.04
CA THR A 113 -8.15 -5.44 14.53
C THR A 113 -7.91 -6.44 13.39
N ALA A 114 -7.80 -7.73 13.73
CA ALA A 114 -7.83 -8.81 12.76
C ALA A 114 -9.01 -9.75 13.02
N PHE A 115 -9.46 -10.44 11.98
CA PHE A 115 -10.54 -11.44 12.05
C PHE A 115 -10.06 -12.79 11.58
N ASP A 116 -10.46 -13.85 12.25
CA ASP A 116 -10.16 -15.22 11.85
C ASP A 116 -11.32 -16.16 12.23
N VAL A 117 -11.31 -17.36 11.65
CA VAL A 117 -12.25 -18.45 11.97
C VAL A 117 -11.64 -19.48 12.93
N SER A 118 -10.32 -19.46 13.13
CA SER A 118 -9.62 -20.43 13.98
C SER A 118 -9.86 -20.15 15.47
N PRO A 119 -10.48 -21.09 16.22
CA PRO A 119 -10.69 -20.96 17.66
C PRO A 119 -9.38 -20.74 18.44
N GLU A 120 -8.25 -21.24 17.93
CA GLU A 120 -6.94 -21.12 18.55
C GLU A 120 -6.38 -19.68 18.48
N LEU A 121 -6.79 -18.93 17.45
CA LEU A 121 -6.34 -17.55 17.22
C LEU A 121 -7.27 -16.53 17.84
N ILE A 122 -8.60 -16.82 17.86
CA ILE A 122 -9.61 -15.91 18.38
C ILE A 122 -9.35 -15.59 19.85
N GLY A 123 -9.40 -14.29 20.19
CA GLY A 123 -9.12 -13.79 21.52
C GLY A 123 -7.63 -13.60 21.83
N THR A 124 -6.72 -14.00 20.94
CA THR A 124 -5.30 -13.72 21.08
C THR A 124 -4.95 -12.33 20.55
N THR A 125 -3.71 -11.90 20.80
CA THR A 125 -3.18 -10.60 20.36
C THR A 125 -1.86 -10.81 19.66
N ILE A 126 -1.68 -10.20 18.49
CA ILE A 126 -0.40 -10.18 17.75
C ILE A 126 0.05 -8.73 17.63
N ASN A 127 1.21 -8.40 18.16
CA ASN A 127 1.79 -7.05 18.12
C ASN A 127 0.79 -5.94 18.51
N GLY A 128 0.00 -6.17 19.57
CA GLY A 128 -1.01 -5.22 20.05
C GLY A 128 -2.37 -5.27 19.35
N VAL A 129 -2.49 -6.02 18.25
CA VAL A 129 -3.73 -6.16 17.48
C VAL A 129 -4.51 -7.39 17.95
N ASN A 130 -5.76 -7.21 18.39
CA ASN A 130 -6.63 -8.30 18.82
C ASN A 130 -7.19 -9.07 17.64
N ILE A 131 -7.30 -10.40 17.77
CA ILE A 131 -7.95 -11.27 16.79
C ILE A 131 -9.37 -11.57 17.24
N ARG A 132 -10.35 -11.22 16.41
CA ARG A 132 -11.78 -11.37 16.65
C ARG A 132 -12.37 -12.51 15.81
N PRO A 133 -13.48 -13.10 16.23
CA PRO A 133 -14.22 -14.05 15.42
C PRO A 133 -14.89 -13.35 14.22
N MET A 134 -15.03 -14.06 13.11
CA MET A 134 -15.65 -13.53 11.87
C MET A 134 -17.11 -13.13 12.06
N GLU A 135 -17.78 -13.69 13.04
CA GLU A 135 -19.17 -13.35 13.42
C GLU A 135 -19.34 -11.90 13.91
N GLU A 136 -18.27 -11.30 14.41
CA GLU A 136 -18.27 -9.90 14.86
C GLU A 136 -17.98 -8.90 13.72
N LEU A 137 -17.59 -9.36 12.52
CA LEU A 137 -17.11 -8.51 11.43
C LEU A 137 -18.10 -7.40 11.05
N GLU A 138 -19.37 -7.74 10.83
CA GLU A 138 -20.38 -6.77 10.38
C GLU A 138 -20.64 -5.69 11.43
N ALA A 139 -20.84 -6.10 12.69
CA ALA A 139 -21.04 -5.18 13.79
C ALA A 139 -19.84 -4.25 13.97
N TYR A 140 -18.62 -4.82 13.87
CA TYR A 140 -17.40 -4.06 14.00
C TYR A 140 -17.24 -3.02 12.89
N VAL A 141 -17.45 -3.41 11.62
CA VAL A 141 -17.32 -2.50 10.48
C VAL A 141 -18.37 -1.40 10.55
N ALA A 142 -19.60 -1.71 10.94
CA ALA A 142 -20.67 -0.71 11.10
C ALA A 142 -20.34 0.35 12.16
N GLU A 143 -19.74 -0.05 13.28
CA GLU A 143 -19.37 0.84 14.38
C GLU A 143 -18.10 1.63 14.09
N ASN A 144 -17.05 0.96 13.63
CA ASN A 144 -15.69 1.51 13.56
C ASN A 144 -15.33 2.10 12.21
N ARG A 145 -16.03 1.71 11.13
CA ARG A 145 -15.90 2.20 9.75
C ARG A 145 -14.47 2.18 9.22
N PRO A 146 -13.74 1.06 9.30
CA PRO A 146 -12.48 0.94 8.62
C PRO A 146 -12.67 1.12 7.11
N ASN A 147 -11.70 1.72 6.45
CA ASN A 147 -11.81 2.00 5.00
C ASN A 147 -11.01 1.02 4.14
N VAL A 148 -10.15 0.20 4.76
CA VAL A 148 -9.30 -0.77 4.07
C VAL A 148 -9.40 -2.15 4.71
N ALA A 149 -9.39 -3.20 3.88
CA ALA A 149 -9.25 -4.59 4.29
C ALA A 149 -8.02 -5.24 3.66
N VAL A 150 -7.21 -5.91 4.48
CA VAL A 150 -6.13 -6.80 4.03
C VAL A 150 -6.68 -8.21 3.99
N LEU A 151 -6.61 -8.88 2.83
CA LEU A 151 -7.14 -10.22 2.63
C LEU A 151 -6.00 -11.24 2.55
N THR A 152 -5.92 -12.11 3.56
CA THR A 152 -4.96 -13.22 3.68
C THR A 152 -5.66 -14.54 3.92
N VAL A 153 -6.83 -14.69 3.30
CA VAL A 153 -7.71 -15.86 3.39
C VAL A 153 -7.49 -16.83 2.22
N PRO A 154 -8.02 -18.08 2.31
CA PRO A 154 -8.00 -19.00 1.20
C PRO A 154 -8.72 -18.46 -0.05
N GLN A 155 -8.18 -18.78 -1.22
CA GLN A 155 -8.60 -18.30 -2.53
C GLN A 155 -10.12 -18.42 -2.77
N HIS A 156 -10.73 -19.54 -2.38
CA HIS A 156 -12.13 -19.84 -2.67
C HIS A 156 -13.12 -18.96 -1.89
N VAL A 157 -12.70 -18.29 -0.81
CA VAL A 157 -13.57 -17.38 -0.03
C VAL A 157 -13.31 -15.91 -0.35
N ALA A 158 -12.26 -15.58 -1.10
CA ALA A 158 -11.79 -14.21 -1.29
C ALA A 158 -12.83 -13.30 -1.95
N GLN A 159 -13.39 -13.70 -3.11
CA GLN A 159 -14.36 -12.87 -3.84
C GLN A 159 -15.69 -12.69 -3.08
N PRO A 160 -16.34 -13.74 -2.52
CA PRO A 160 -17.52 -13.55 -1.69
C PRO A 160 -17.29 -12.63 -0.48
N LEU A 161 -16.15 -12.77 0.18
CA LEU A 161 -15.78 -11.93 1.31
C LEU A 161 -15.57 -10.48 0.90
N ALA A 162 -14.85 -10.24 -0.20
CA ALA A 162 -14.66 -8.88 -0.74
C ALA A 162 -16.00 -8.22 -1.07
N SER A 163 -16.93 -8.93 -1.73
CA SER A 163 -18.26 -8.41 -2.04
C SER A 163 -19.02 -8.01 -0.78
N ARG A 164 -19.01 -8.86 0.27
CA ARG A 164 -19.63 -8.55 1.56
C ARG A 164 -19.01 -7.31 2.23
N LEU A 165 -17.67 -7.20 2.22
CA LEU A 165 -16.96 -6.06 2.79
C LEU A 165 -17.27 -4.76 2.03
N ILE A 166 -17.43 -4.81 0.71
CA ILE A 166 -17.85 -3.67 -0.12
C ILE A 166 -19.25 -3.18 0.29
N GLU A 167 -20.19 -4.09 0.48
CA GLU A 167 -21.55 -3.77 0.97
C GLU A 167 -21.52 -3.11 2.35
N LEU A 168 -20.58 -3.52 3.22
CA LEU A 168 -20.35 -2.91 4.53
C LEU A 168 -19.62 -1.56 4.48
N GLY A 169 -19.16 -1.13 3.31
CA GLY A 169 -18.56 0.19 3.10
C GLY A 169 -17.04 0.23 2.99
N ILE A 170 -16.35 -0.91 3.02
CA ILE A 170 -14.91 -0.98 2.72
C ILE A 170 -14.67 -0.57 1.26
N ARG A 171 -13.64 0.23 1.01
CA ARG A 171 -13.33 0.77 -0.31
C ARG A 171 -11.93 0.42 -0.82
N GLY A 172 -10.99 0.10 0.06
CA GLY A 172 -9.65 -0.33 -0.28
C GLY A 172 -9.40 -1.78 0.07
N PHE A 173 -8.76 -2.54 -0.82
CA PHE A 173 -8.42 -3.94 -0.59
C PHE A 173 -6.95 -4.19 -0.92
N TRP A 174 -6.18 -4.66 0.05
CA TRP A 174 -4.84 -5.17 -0.16
C TRP A 174 -4.92 -6.70 -0.17
N ASN A 175 -4.85 -7.26 -1.38
CA ASN A 175 -5.22 -8.65 -1.62
C ASN A 175 -4.01 -9.57 -1.79
N PHE A 176 -3.88 -10.55 -0.93
CA PHE A 176 -2.83 -11.57 -0.94
C PHE A 176 -3.35 -12.97 -1.31
N THR A 177 -4.56 -13.09 -1.81
CA THR A 177 -5.22 -14.39 -1.99
C THR A 177 -4.89 -15.11 -3.29
N ASN A 178 -4.02 -14.53 -4.14
CA ASN A 178 -3.67 -15.02 -5.49
C ASN A 178 -4.88 -15.16 -6.45
N VAL A 179 -5.94 -14.35 -6.21
CA VAL A 179 -7.10 -14.24 -7.10
C VAL A 179 -7.27 -12.78 -7.44
N GLU A 180 -7.47 -12.46 -8.71
CA GLU A 180 -7.88 -11.12 -9.11
C GLU A 180 -9.31 -10.86 -8.64
N LEU A 181 -9.48 -9.87 -7.76
CA LEU A 181 -10.77 -9.45 -7.27
C LEU A 181 -11.37 -8.39 -8.18
N SER A 182 -12.69 -8.41 -8.33
CA SER A 182 -13.39 -7.46 -9.17
C SER A 182 -14.72 -7.01 -8.57
N THR A 183 -15.17 -5.82 -8.94
CA THR A 183 -16.48 -5.27 -8.58
C THR A 183 -16.96 -4.28 -9.63
N GLN A 184 -18.30 -4.07 -9.69
CA GLN A 184 -18.92 -3.00 -10.47
C GLN A 184 -19.15 -1.73 -9.63
N GLU A 185 -18.92 -1.80 -8.32
CA GLU A 185 -19.10 -0.65 -7.43
C GLU A 185 -18.04 0.42 -7.67
N PRO A 186 -18.42 1.67 -7.99
CA PRO A 186 -17.46 2.74 -8.21
C PRO A 186 -16.78 3.16 -6.91
N GLY A 187 -15.50 3.55 -7.01
CA GLY A 187 -14.71 4.01 -5.87
C GLY A 187 -14.20 2.90 -4.96
N VAL A 188 -14.24 1.65 -5.40
CA VAL A 188 -13.55 0.52 -4.78
C VAL A 188 -12.26 0.24 -5.53
N PHE A 189 -11.19 0.01 -4.77
CA PHE A 189 -9.85 -0.21 -5.31
C PHE A 189 -9.27 -1.49 -4.75
N PHE A 190 -8.68 -2.30 -5.63
CA PHE A 190 -7.93 -3.51 -5.29
C PHE A 190 -6.47 -3.31 -5.64
N GLU A 191 -5.59 -3.70 -4.72
CA GLU A 191 -4.16 -3.82 -4.95
C GLU A 191 -3.79 -5.28 -4.72
N ASP A 192 -3.59 -6.00 -5.83
CA ASP A 192 -3.33 -7.44 -5.81
C ASP A 192 -1.81 -7.71 -5.68
N VAL A 193 -1.44 -8.56 -4.72
CA VAL A 193 -0.04 -8.95 -4.47
C VAL A 193 0.20 -10.37 -4.98
N HIS A 194 0.90 -10.48 -6.10
CA HIS A 194 1.30 -11.74 -6.72
C HIS A 194 2.79 -12.00 -6.52
N PHE A 195 3.15 -12.77 -5.49
CA PHE A 195 4.56 -13.08 -5.20
C PHE A 195 5.26 -13.81 -6.35
N VAL A 196 4.52 -14.64 -7.08
CA VAL A 196 5.05 -15.43 -8.22
C VAL A 196 5.56 -14.53 -9.35
N ASP A 197 4.94 -13.38 -9.60
CA ASP A 197 5.34 -12.47 -10.68
C ASP A 197 6.76 -11.96 -10.49
N THR A 198 7.15 -11.68 -9.26
CA THR A 198 8.51 -11.25 -8.93
C THR A 198 9.54 -12.37 -9.14
N LEU A 199 9.17 -13.63 -8.84
CA LEU A 199 10.02 -14.80 -9.08
C LEU A 199 10.16 -15.09 -10.57
N LEU A 200 9.09 -14.97 -11.36
CA LEU A 200 9.14 -15.13 -12.81
C LEU A 200 10.01 -14.05 -13.45
N THR A 201 9.90 -12.81 -12.99
CA THR A 201 10.76 -11.71 -13.42
C THR A 201 12.24 -11.99 -13.10
N LEU A 202 12.54 -12.52 -11.92
CA LEU A 202 13.89 -12.92 -11.53
C LEU A 202 14.39 -14.06 -12.40
N SER A 203 13.57 -15.10 -12.64
CA SER A 203 13.89 -16.22 -13.51
C SER A 203 14.28 -15.76 -14.93
N TYR A 204 13.50 -14.87 -15.52
CA TYR A 204 13.79 -14.27 -16.81
C TYR A 204 15.16 -13.59 -16.84
N ARG A 205 15.48 -12.80 -15.80
CA ARG A 205 16.77 -12.08 -15.72
C ARG A 205 17.96 -13.04 -15.62
N ILE A 206 17.85 -14.10 -14.81
CA ILE A 206 18.91 -15.12 -14.65
C ILE A 206 19.15 -15.88 -15.96
N THR A 207 18.09 -16.18 -16.71
CA THR A 207 18.21 -16.94 -17.96
C THR A 207 18.86 -16.14 -19.09
N ARG A 208 18.90 -14.81 -18.98
CA ARG A 208 19.46 -13.91 -20.02
C ARG A 208 20.76 -13.21 -19.63
N SER A 209 21.28 -13.46 -18.45
CA SER A 209 22.62 -13.05 -18.01
C SER A 209 23.67 -14.09 -18.41
#